data_938d908e19c6565f9d9c0d9ebe23c305
#
_entry.id   938d908e19c6565f9d9c0d9ebe23c305
#
_cell.length_a   1.000
_cell.length_b   1.000
_cell.length_c   1.000
_cell.angle_alpha   90.00
_cell.angle_beta   90.00
_cell.angle_gamma   90.00
#
_symmetry.space_group_name_H-M   'P 1'
#
loop_
_entity.id
_entity.type
_entity.pdbx_description
1 polymer ?
#
loop_
_entity_poly.entity_id
_entity_poly.type
_entity_poly.pdbx_seq_one_letter_code
_entity_poly.pdbx_strand_id
1 'polypeptide(L)'
;RCGVFAKTDIQPMLNQGIAIEDVAISSCHAVAQQTIGGLAQGMEIKPPVIFEGGPLTFNPTLVRVFKERLGISEEQTIVPERSEVLVAWGAALSLGSMFNDKPCDYREEGSLEALRHFNEKRQAEHRENGNPFFKDANEREEFLKRHPMAPAFYPQPTSGSELNVYLGIDAGSTTTKLVLMSEDEQILDGFYASNDGEPLAVLKRALVELADRYEEFGCKLNILGVGTTGYGEQLIAKAVHADYHTVETVAHANAAQHLCPDVSFILDIGGQDMKAISVQDGIVTGIILNEACSSGCGSFIETYARSLGIPMEKIAELAFNAKNPSKLGSRCTVFMNSSIITEQRDGKQPEDIIAGICRSIIENVFTKVIRIRNLDTLGKKVVVQGGTFKNNAVLRAFEQHTGLTPIRPERPGEMGAIGIALLTKRFMEGKRAENPDYKTSFIGLDAARNFSWDNKPGQICQYCTNHCSRTIVTFSDGTSYVTGNRCERGEVTADPNDPETKKLVAEINRKMLAVPDMIK
;
A
#
# COMPACT_ATOMS: atom_id res chain seq x y z
N ARG A 1 -3.95 1.24 -11.94
CA ARG A 1 -3.75 1.94 -10.65
C ARG A 1 -4.84 2.99 -10.44
N CYS A 2 -5.09 3.39 -9.20
CA CYS A 2 -6.06 4.44 -8.90
C CYS A 2 -5.50 5.82 -9.30
N GLY A 3 -6.38 6.79 -9.60
CA GLY A 3 -5.97 8.12 -10.09
C GLY A 3 -5.08 8.92 -9.13
N VAL A 4 -5.06 8.58 -7.83
CA VAL A 4 -4.14 9.20 -6.86
C VAL A 4 -2.71 8.72 -7.10
N PHE A 5 -2.51 7.42 -7.38
CA PHE A 5 -1.19 6.86 -7.67
C PHE A 5 -0.73 7.09 -9.11
N ALA A 6 -1.65 7.27 -10.06
CA ALA A 6 -1.29 7.66 -11.42
C ALA A 6 -0.47 8.96 -11.44
N LYS A 7 -0.73 9.87 -10.48
CA LYS A 7 0.01 11.12 -10.34
C LYS A 7 1.50 10.90 -10.05
N THR A 8 1.84 9.87 -9.26
CA THR A 8 3.24 9.51 -8.98
C THR A 8 3.93 8.83 -10.16
N ASP A 9 3.17 8.19 -11.05
CA ASP A 9 3.72 7.61 -12.29
C ASP A 9 3.90 8.70 -13.37
N ILE A 10 2.99 9.68 -13.43
CA ILE A 10 2.99 10.76 -14.43
C ILE A 10 4.14 11.75 -14.20
N GLN A 11 4.41 12.14 -12.95
CA GLN A 11 5.43 13.15 -12.67
C GLN A 11 6.84 12.76 -13.15
N PRO A 12 7.32 11.52 -12.92
CA PRO A 12 8.60 11.07 -13.49
C PRO A 12 8.64 11.12 -15.02
N MET A 13 7.53 10.79 -15.70
CA MET A 13 7.46 10.83 -17.17
C MET A 13 7.61 12.26 -17.69
N LEU A 14 6.93 13.22 -17.05
CA LEU A 14 7.07 14.64 -17.41
C LEU A 14 8.48 15.17 -17.13
N ASN A 15 9.09 14.74 -16.01
CA ASN A 15 10.47 15.11 -15.69
C ASN A 15 11.51 14.52 -16.66
N GLN A 16 11.18 13.40 -17.32
CA GLN A 16 11.98 12.80 -18.39
C GLN A 16 11.75 13.47 -19.75
N GLY A 17 10.92 14.50 -19.83
CA GLY A 17 10.65 15.25 -21.06
C GLY A 17 9.63 14.59 -22.00
N ILE A 18 8.84 13.62 -21.50
CA ILE A 18 7.72 13.06 -22.28
C ILE A 18 6.68 14.16 -22.47
N ALA A 19 6.20 14.33 -23.72
CA ALA A 19 5.20 15.33 -24.06
C ALA A 19 3.90 15.11 -23.27
N ILE A 20 3.27 16.19 -22.85
CA ILE A 20 2.03 16.14 -22.05
C ILE A 20 0.89 15.46 -22.82
N GLU A 21 0.88 15.59 -24.14
CA GLU A 21 -0.06 14.95 -25.06
C GLU A 21 0.09 13.42 -25.05
N ASP A 22 1.33 12.93 -25.00
CA ASP A 22 1.62 11.49 -24.92
C ASP A 22 1.20 10.92 -23.56
N VAL A 23 1.37 11.68 -22.49
CA VAL A 23 0.89 11.30 -21.16
C VAL A 23 -0.64 11.30 -21.14
N ALA A 24 -1.29 12.28 -21.78
CA ALA A 24 -2.74 12.36 -21.83
C ALA A 24 -3.36 11.18 -22.60
N ILE A 25 -2.83 10.84 -23.77
CA ILE A 25 -3.33 9.70 -24.55
C ILE A 25 -3.04 8.37 -23.82
N SER A 26 -1.88 8.23 -23.18
CA SER A 26 -1.54 7.06 -22.35
C SER A 26 -2.53 6.88 -21.19
N SER A 27 -3.00 7.99 -20.60
CA SER A 27 -4.04 7.97 -19.55
C SER A 27 -5.38 7.47 -20.09
N CYS A 28 -5.77 7.86 -21.31
CA CYS A 28 -6.97 7.32 -21.97
C CYS A 28 -6.86 5.82 -22.21
N HIS A 29 -5.70 5.33 -22.67
CA HIS A 29 -5.43 3.91 -22.84
C HIS A 29 -5.48 3.14 -21.52
N ALA A 30 -4.94 3.72 -20.44
CA ALA A 30 -4.97 3.12 -19.12
C ALA A 30 -6.39 2.99 -18.57
N VAL A 31 -7.22 4.04 -18.73
CA VAL A 31 -8.64 4.03 -18.35
C VAL A 31 -9.40 2.96 -19.11
N ALA A 32 -9.27 2.92 -20.44
CA ALA A 32 -9.94 1.92 -21.27
C ALA A 32 -9.52 0.49 -20.87
N GLN A 33 -8.22 0.24 -20.67
CA GLN A 33 -7.70 -1.06 -20.26
C GLN A 33 -8.23 -1.49 -18.89
N GLN A 34 -8.25 -0.57 -17.92
CA GLN A 34 -8.74 -0.85 -16.58
C GLN A 34 -10.25 -1.12 -16.58
N THR A 35 -11.00 -0.34 -17.37
CA THR A 35 -12.46 -0.52 -17.51
C THR A 35 -12.78 -1.87 -18.11
N ILE A 36 -12.19 -2.22 -19.25
CA ILE A 36 -12.41 -3.51 -19.90
C ILE A 36 -11.97 -4.66 -19.00
N GLY A 37 -10.74 -4.61 -18.46
CA GLY A 37 -10.22 -5.68 -17.62
C GLY A 37 -10.96 -5.84 -16.28
N GLY A 38 -11.37 -4.74 -15.67
CA GLY A 38 -12.03 -4.74 -14.37
C GLY A 38 -13.54 -5.03 -14.42
N LEU A 39 -14.24 -4.55 -15.44
CA LEU A 39 -15.70 -4.69 -15.54
C LEU A 39 -16.11 -5.90 -16.36
N ALA A 40 -15.44 -6.18 -17.47
CA ALA A 40 -15.77 -7.35 -18.28
C ALA A 40 -15.42 -8.69 -17.60
N GLN A 41 -14.39 -8.70 -16.71
CA GLN A 41 -14.02 -9.89 -15.91
C GLN A 41 -13.94 -11.19 -16.73
N GLY A 42 -13.41 -11.10 -17.96
CA GLY A 42 -13.31 -12.22 -18.88
C GLY A 42 -14.56 -12.48 -19.74
N MET A 43 -15.64 -11.71 -19.57
CA MET A 43 -16.78 -11.78 -20.49
C MET A 43 -16.41 -11.18 -21.85
N GLU A 44 -16.87 -11.84 -22.91
CA GLU A 44 -16.74 -11.33 -24.27
C GLU A 44 -17.69 -10.13 -24.48
N ILE A 45 -17.14 -8.98 -24.86
CA ILE A 45 -17.91 -7.78 -25.20
C ILE A 45 -18.37 -7.93 -26.65
N LYS A 46 -19.68 -8.09 -26.85
CA LYS A 46 -20.25 -8.28 -28.18
C LYS A 46 -20.81 -6.97 -28.72
N PRO A 47 -20.48 -6.59 -29.98
CA PRO A 47 -21.08 -5.44 -30.61
C PRO A 47 -22.57 -5.66 -30.95
N PRO A 48 -23.39 -4.60 -31.09
CA PRO A 48 -22.99 -3.20 -30.96
C PRO A 48 -22.74 -2.78 -29.51
N VAL A 49 -21.75 -1.87 -29.31
CA VAL A 49 -21.37 -1.36 -27.98
C VAL A 49 -21.89 0.05 -27.83
N ILE A 50 -22.59 0.32 -26.74
CA ILE A 50 -23.09 1.66 -26.38
C ILE A 50 -22.08 2.30 -25.42
N PHE A 51 -21.67 3.53 -25.76
CA PHE A 51 -20.83 4.37 -24.92
C PHE A 51 -21.69 5.48 -24.31
N GLU A 52 -21.81 5.48 -22.96
CA GLU A 52 -22.64 6.46 -22.25
C GLU A 52 -21.92 7.07 -21.04
N GLY A 53 -22.48 8.18 -20.57
CA GLY A 53 -21.96 8.92 -19.41
C GLY A 53 -21.01 10.05 -19.79
N GLY A 54 -20.86 11.01 -18.87
CA GLY A 54 -20.11 12.25 -19.11
C GLY A 54 -18.72 12.08 -19.71
N PRO A 55 -17.83 11.23 -19.16
CA PRO A 55 -16.48 11.04 -19.72
C PRO A 55 -16.48 10.59 -21.19
N LEU A 56 -17.43 9.77 -21.59
CA LEU A 56 -17.53 9.26 -22.97
C LEU A 56 -18.27 10.22 -23.90
N THR A 57 -19.15 11.07 -23.35
CA THR A 57 -19.81 12.15 -24.11
C THR A 57 -18.84 13.27 -24.46
N PHE A 58 -18.06 13.73 -23.48
CA PHE A 58 -17.24 14.93 -23.61
C PHE A 58 -15.78 14.66 -24.02
N ASN A 59 -15.37 13.38 -24.10
CA ASN A 59 -14.02 13.00 -24.50
C ASN A 59 -14.04 12.00 -25.68
N PRO A 60 -14.12 12.49 -26.94
CA PRO A 60 -14.14 11.63 -28.12
C PRO A 60 -12.86 10.83 -28.30
N THR A 61 -11.72 11.31 -27.78
CA THR A 61 -10.46 10.56 -27.78
C THR A 61 -10.57 9.28 -26.95
N LEU A 62 -11.24 9.35 -25.80
CA LEU A 62 -11.46 8.17 -24.96
C LEU A 62 -12.33 7.13 -25.67
N VAL A 63 -13.41 7.56 -26.36
CA VAL A 63 -14.25 6.66 -27.17
C VAL A 63 -13.42 5.99 -28.27
N ARG A 64 -12.59 6.76 -28.99
CA ARG A 64 -11.69 6.22 -30.01
C ARG A 64 -10.76 5.14 -29.42
N VAL A 65 -10.15 5.40 -28.29
CA VAL A 65 -9.26 4.43 -27.62
C VAL A 65 -10.01 3.15 -27.23
N PHE A 66 -11.25 3.25 -26.75
CA PHE A 66 -12.07 2.07 -26.48
C PHE A 66 -12.34 1.25 -27.75
N LYS A 67 -12.71 1.92 -28.85
CA LYS A 67 -12.96 1.27 -30.14
C LYS A 67 -11.73 0.52 -30.65
N GLU A 68 -10.57 1.18 -30.65
CA GLU A 68 -9.29 0.59 -31.03
C GLU A 68 -8.97 -0.67 -30.19
N ARG A 69 -9.19 -0.61 -28.87
CA ARG A 69 -8.92 -1.75 -27.99
C ARG A 69 -9.89 -2.90 -28.12
N LEU A 70 -11.15 -2.61 -28.40
CA LEU A 70 -12.18 -3.61 -28.62
C LEU A 70 -12.18 -4.16 -30.05
N GLY A 71 -11.47 -3.51 -30.97
CA GLY A 71 -11.44 -3.89 -32.39
C GLY A 71 -12.78 -3.71 -33.09
N ILE A 72 -13.60 -2.73 -32.68
CA ILE A 72 -14.95 -2.48 -33.21
C ILE A 72 -14.97 -1.29 -34.18
N SER A 73 -15.84 -1.39 -35.20
CA SER A 73 -16.02 -0.34 -36.22
C SER A 73 -16.98 0.76 -35.74
N GLU A 74 -17.09 1.85 -36.54
CA GLU A 74 -18.09 2.90 -36.31
C GLU A 74 -19.52 2.34 -36.29
N GLU A 75 -19.84 1.45 -37.21
CA GLU A 75 -21.17 0.83 -37.35
C GLU A 75 -21.53 -0.05 -36.16
N GLN A 76 -20.52 -0.54 -35.43
CA GLN A 76 -20.65 -1.33 -34.23
C GLN A 76 -20.65 -0.49 -32.95
N THR A 77 -20.56 0.83 -33.09
CA THR A 77 -20.46 1.79 -31.99
C THR A 77 -21.71 2.66 -31.94
N ILE A 78 -22.29 2.79 -30.77
CA ILE A 78 -23.44 3.68 -30.52
C ILE A 78 -23.01 4.69 -29.44
N VAL A 79 -22.96 5.95 -29.81
CA VAL A 79 -22.83 7.06 -28.85
C VAL A 79 -24.14 7.84 -28.91
N PRO A 80 -25.05 7.66 -27.96
CA PRO A 80 -26.35 8.34 -27.96
C PRO A 80 -26.18 9.85 -27.88
N GLU A 81 -27.08 10.57 -28.53
CA GLU A 81 -27.20 12.02 -28.31
C GLU A 81 -27.53 12.26 -26.84
N ARG A 82 -26.79 13.17 -26.17
CA ARG A 82 -26.92 13.49 -24.74
C ARG A 82 -26.75 12.28 -23.81
N SER A 83 -25.74 11.47 -24.13
CA SER A 83 -25.46 10.23 -23.38
C SER A 83 -25.13 10.48 -21.89
N GLU A 84 -24.79 11.72 -21.51
CA GLU A 84 -24.56 12.15 -20.14
C GLU A 84 -25.83 12.15 -19.26
N VAL A 85 -27.01 12.20 -19.85
CA VAL A 85 -28.29 12.23 -19.13
C VAL A 85 -29.10 10.93 -19.24
N LEU A 86 -28.59 9.89 -19.91
CA LEU A 86 -29.31 8.63 -20.14
C LEU A 86 -29.78 7.94 -18.86
N VAL A 87 -29.00 8.00 -17.78
CA VAL A 87 -29.40 7.43 -16.49
C VAL A 87 -30.64 8.15 -15.93
N ALA A 88 -30.66 9.48 -15.99
CA ALA A 88 -31.82 10.26 -15.54
C ALA A 88 -33.03 10.03 -16.46
N TRP A 89 -32.81 9.92 -17.76
CA TRP A 89 -33.86 9.60 -18.73
C TRP A 89 -34.43 8.21 -18.50
N GLY A 90 -33.57 7.20 -18.32
CA GLY A 90 -33.98 5.84 -17.98
C GLY A 90 -34.78 5.77 -16.67
N ALA A 91 -34.35 6.52 -15.66
CA ALA A 91 -35.11 6.66 -14.41
C ALA A 91 -36.51 7.26 -14.65
N ALA A 92 -36.60 8.32 -15.47
CA ALA A 92 -37.90 8.92 -15.81
C ALA A 92 -38.81 7.95 -16.58
N LEU A 93 -38.27 7.19 -17.55
CA LEU A 93 -39.03 6.18 -18.30
C LEU A 93 -39.48 5.03 -17.42
N SER A 94 -38.73 4.68 -16.38
CA SER A 94 -39.07 3.58 -15.47
C SER A 94 -40.24 3.92 -14.51
N LEU A 95 -40.58 5.22 -14.35
CA LEU A 95 -41.64 5.64 -13.43
C LEU A 95 -42.99 4.99 -13.76
N GLY A 96 -43.35 4.90 -15.05
CA GLY A 96 -44.59 4.25 -15.46
C GLY A 96 -44.70 2.80 -14.97
N SER A 97 -43.65 2.00 -15.20
CA SER A 97 -43.58 0.62 -14.75
C SER A 97 -43.50 0.47 -13.24
N MET A 98 -42.75 1.36 -12.54
CA MET A 98 -42.62 1.32 -11.09
C MET A 98 -43.90 1.65 -10.35
N PHE A 99 -44.73 2.55 -10.91
CA PHE A 99 -46.00 2.97 -10.32
C PHE A 99 -47.24 2.35 -10.96
N ASN A 100 -47.07 1.32 -11.82
CA ASN A 100 -48.17 0.66 -12.58
C ASN A 100 -49.06 1.70 -13.29
N ASP A 101 -48.44 2.67 -13.98
CA ASP A 101 -49.08 3.76 -14.70
C ASP A 101 -50.01 4.64 -13.85
N LYS A 102 -49.92 4.58 -12.53
CA LYS A 102 -50.63 5.52 -11.65
C LYS A 102 -49.96 6.90 -11.70
N PRO A 103 -50.74 7.98 -11.63
CA PRO A 103 -50.18 9.33 -11.60
C PRO A 103 -49.23 9.52 -10.43
N CYS A 104 -48.01 9.97 -10.73
CA CYS A 104 -47.02 10.35 -9.73
C CYS A 104 -47.20 11.83 -9.43
N ASP A 105 -47.79 12.16 -8.28
CA ASP A 105 -47.99 13.55 -7.86
C ASP A 105 -46.67 14.16 -7.40
N TYR A 106 -45.92 14.73 -8.33
CA TYR A 106 -44.82 15.63 -7.96
C TYR A 106 -45.36 17.01 -7.60
N ARG A 107 -45.19 17.41 -6.33
CA ARG A 107 -45.53 18.74 -5.85
C ARG A 107 -44.26 19.54 -5.66
N GLU A 108 -43.98 20.46 -6.57
CA GLU A 108 -42.76 21.25 -6.57
C GLU A 108 -42.55 22.01 -5.26
N GLU A 109 -43.57 22.73 -4.80
CA GLU A 109 -43.51 23.53 -3.57
C GLU A 109 -43.24 22.68 -2.32
N GLY A 110 -43.95 21.57 -2.14
CA GLY A 110 -43.77 20.68 -1.00
C GLY A 110 -42.42 19.93 -1.03
N SER A 111 -41.93 19.60 -2.22
CA SER A 111 -40.66 18.91 -2.40
C SER A 111 -39.45 19.80 -2.10
N LEU A 112 -39.49 21.06 -2.53
CA LEU A 112 -38.44 22.03 -2.23
C LEU A 112 -38.40 22.38 -0.73
N GLU A 113 -39.56 22.51 -0.09
CA GLU A 113 -39.66 22.78 1.35
C GLU A 113 -39.16 21.57 2.15
N ALA A 114 -39.53 20.36 1.77
CA ALA A 114 -39.02 19.13 2.36
C ALA A 114 -37.50 19.00 2.22
N LEU A 115 -36.91 19.34 1.06
CA LEU A 115 -35.44 19.35 0.84
C LEU A 115 -34.77 20.43 1.70
N ARG A 116 -35.35 21.63 1.81
CA ARG A 116 -34.80 22.69 2.69
C ARG A 116 -34.84 22.24 4.14
N HIS A 117 -35.97 21.75 4.62
CA HIS A 117 -36.10 21.25 5.98
C HIS A 117 -35.17 20.05 6.26
N PHE A 118 -35.02 19.14 5.31
CA PHE A 118 -34.06 18.05 5.42
C PHE A 118 -32.61 18.56 5.55
N ASN A 119 -32.24 19.56 4.73
CA ASN A 119 -30.91 20.15 4.81
C ASN A 119 -30.69 20.93 6.12
N GLU A 120 -31.70 21.69 6.58
CA GLU A 120 -31.64 22.42 7.86
C GLU A 120 -31.54 21.44 9.04
N LYS A 121 -32.37 20.40 9.05
CA LYS A 121 -32.32 19.34 10.06
C LYS A 121 -30.97 18.63 10.06
N ARG A 122 -30.45 18.28 8.88
CA ARG A 122 -29.13 17.66 8.72
C ARG A 122 -28.02 18.59 9.23
N GLN A 123 -28.08 19.89 8.92
CA GLN A 123 -27.11 20.86 9.43
C GLN A 123 -27.22 21.03 10.95
N ALA A 124 -28.43 21.03 11.51
CA ALA A 124 -28.66 21.11 12.96
C ALA A 124 -28.13 19.84 13.65
N GLU A 125 -28.44 18.66 13.14
CA GLU A 125 -27.88 17.37 13.64
C GLU A 125 -26.35 17.31 13.53
N HIS A 126 -25.76 17.90 12.49
CA HIS A 126 -24.31 18.03 12.35
C HIS A 126 -23.72 19.00 13.40
N ARG A 127 -24.48 20.00 13.88
CA ARG A 127 -24.02 20.92 14.92
C ARG A 127 -24.19 20.38 16.34
N GLU A 128 -25.26 19.65 16.60
CA GLU A 128 -25.62 19.19 17.95
C GLU A 128 -24.97 17.85 18.34
N ASN A 129 -24.70 16.95 17.41
CA ASN A 129 -24.13 15.65 17.65
C ASN A 129 -22.66 15.60 17.27
N GLY A 130 -21.85 16.46 17.88
CA GLY A 130 -20.41 16.28 17.84
C GLY A 130 -20.06 14.95 18.49
N ASN A 131 -19.40 14.08 17.74
CA ASN A 131 -18.84 12.85 18.29
C ASN A 131 -17.30 13.01 18.32
N PRO A 132 -16.72 13.73 19.30
CA PRO A 132 -15.29 13.91 19.42
C PRO A 132 -14.57 12.59 19.68
N PHE A 133 -13.26 12.57 19.58
CA PHE A 133 -12.48 11.39 19.90
C PHE A 133 -12.52 11.04 21.40
N PHE A 134 -12.69 12.03 22.25
CA PHE A 134 -12.75 11.87 23.71
C PHE A 134 -13.91 12.69 24.26
N LYS A 135 -14.57 12.14 25.27
CA LYS A 135 -15.66 12.83 25.98
C LYS A 135 -15.13 13.98 26.84
N ASP A 136 -13.95 13.73 27.42
CA ASP A 136 -13.29 14.67 28.33
C ASP A 136 -11.76 14.49 28.33
N ALA A 137 -11.06 15.34 29.07
CA ALA A 137 -9.61 15.31 29.20
C ALA A 137 -9.10 14.04 29.90
N ASN A 138 -9.87 13.45 30.82
CA ASN A 138 -9.48 12.26 31.56
C ASN A 138 -9.43 11.04 30.61
N GLU A 139 -10.45 10.87 29.75
CA GLU A 139 -10.47 9.80 28.76
C GLU A 139 -9.29 9.92 27.80
N ARG A 140 -8.93 11.15 27.39
CA ARG A 140 -7.74 11.41 26.55
C ARG A 140 -6.46 11.01 27.28
N GLU A 141 -6.33 11.38 28.55
CA GLU A 141 -5.13 11.05 29.35
C GLU A 141 -5.00 9.55 29.55
N GLU A 142 -6.08 8.84 29.85
CA GLU A 142 -6.10 7.38 29.98
C GLU A 142 -5.71 6.69 28.66
N PHE A 143 -6.20 7.19 27.53
CA PHE A 143 -5.80 6.67 26.21
C PHE A 143 -4.30 6.85 25.97
N LEU A 144 -3.75 8.03 26.24
CA LEU A 144 -2.33 8.32 26.07
C LEU A 144 -1.44 7.50 27.02
N LYS A 145 -1.92 7.19 28.22
CA LYS A 145 -1.24 6.29 29.17
C LYS A 145 -1.22 4.84 28.67
N ARG A 146 -2.31 4.38 28.06
CA ARG A 146 -2.37 3.03 27.46
C ARG A 146 -1.52 2.87 26.23
N HIS A 147 -1.35 3.96 25.47
CA HIS A 147 -0.66 3.97 24.19
C HIS A 147 0.46 5.00 24.17
N PRO A 148 1.50 4.83 24.99
CA PRO A 148 2.62 5.76 24.99
C PRO A 148 3.32 5.74 23.62
N MET A 149 3.72 6.92 23.16
CA MET A 149 4.60 7.09 22.02
C MET A 149 5.90 7.72 22.53
N ALA A 150 6.80 6.87 22.99
CA ALA A 150 8.18 7.30 23.23
C ALA A 150 8.94 7.35 21.88
N PRO A 151 9.86 8.30 21.69
CA PRO A 151 10.85 8.19 20.64
C PRO A 151 11.55 6.84 20.76
N ALA A 152 11.83 6.17 19.64
CA ALA A 152 12.56 4.92 19.67
C ALA A 152 13.92 5.16 20.33
N PHE A 153 14.12 4.53 21.48
CA PHE A 153 15.41 4.58 22.17
C PHE A 153 16.28 3.44 21.67
N TYR A 154 17.48 3.80 21.24
CA TYR A 154 18.50 2.83 20.89
C TYR A 154 19.59 2.87 21.95
N PRO A 155 19.96 1.71 22.52
CA PRO A 155 21.05 1.67 23.52
C PRO A 155 22.36 2.06 22.82
N GLN A 156 23.07 3.00 23.41
CA GLN A 156 24.41 3.33 22.91
C GLN A 156 25.37 2.18 23.23
N PRO A 157 26.12 1.70 22.22
CA PRO A 157 27.08 0.63 22.45
C PRO A 157 28.28 1.14 23.28
N THR A 158 28.91 0.24 24.01
CA THR A 158 30.13 0.53 24.73
C THR A 158 31.28 0.68 23.73
N SER A 159 32.05 1.76 23.83
CA SER A 159 33.22 1.96 22.97
C SER A 159 34.22 0.82 23.12
N GLY A 160 34.76 0.33 22.00
CA GLY A 160 35.66 -0.81 21.93
C GLY A 160 34.96 -2.17 21.94
N SER A 161 33.62 -2.21 21.98
CA SER A 161 32.88 -3.47 21.93
C SER A 161 32.80 -4.02 20.50
N GLU A 162 32.65 -5.35 20.40
CA GLU A 162 32.27 -6.04 19.18
C GLU A 162 30.86 -6.61 19.38
N LEU A 163 29.92 -6.29 18.47
CA LEU A 163 28.53 -6.69 18.57
C LEU A 163 28.19 -7.66 17.45
N ASN A 164 27.71 -8.84 17.84
CA ASN A 164 27.11 -9.80 16.93
C ASN A 164 25.66 -9.40 16.63
N VAL A 165 25.33 -9.20 15.36
CA VAL A 165 24.05 -8.61 14.98
C VAL A 165 23.48 -9.22 13.72
N TYR A 166 22.16 -9.15 13.60
CA TYR A 166 21.38 -9.45 12.41
C TYR A 166 20.78 -8.17 11.83
N LEU A 167 20.77 -8.08 10.52
CA LEU A 167 20.22 -6.94 9.79
C LEU A 167 18.93 -7.33 9.09
N GLY A 168 17.84 -6.67 9.42
CA GLY A 168 16.55 -6.83 8.75
C GLY A 168 16.24 -5.61 7.89
N ILE A 169 15.91 -5.83 6.62
CA ILE A 169 15.61 -4.78 5.65
C ILE A 169 14.21 -5.00 5.09
N ASP A 170 13.34 -4.02 5.28
CA ASP A 170 12.00 -3.98 4.68
C ASP A 170 11.95 -2.87 3.64
N ALA A 171 12.01 -3.25 2.37
CA ALA A 171 11.90 -2.34 1.23
C ALA A 171 10.46 -2.30 0.71
N GLY A 172 9.62 -1.51 1.35
CA GLY A 172 8.24 -1.30 0.92
C GLY A 172 8.13 -0.42 -0.33
N SER A 173 6.91 -0.23 -0.82
CA SER A 173 6.63 0.58 -2.02
C SER A 173 6.95 2.08 -1.83
N THR A 174 6.80 2.60 -0.62
CA THR A 174 7.00 4.04 -0.31
C THR A 174 8.16 4.32 0.61
N THR A 175 8.55 3.35 1.44
CA THR A 175 9.56 3.57 2.48
C THR A 175 10.49 2.36 2.60
N THR A 176 11.76 2.62 2.89
CA THR A 176 12.72 1.58 3.30
C THR A 176 12.97 1.71 4.80
N LYS A 177 12.95 0.57 5.48
CA LYS A 177 13.28 0.44 6.90
C LYS A 177 14.40 -0.57 7.05
N LEU A 178 15.26 -0.29 8.01
CA LEU A 178 16.35 -1.17 8.38
C LEU A 178 16.37 -1.28 9.90
N VAL A 179 16.59 -2.48 10.40
CA VAL A 179 16.70 -2.76 11.83
C VAL A 179 17.97 -3.56 12.09
N LEU A 180 18.75 -3.11 13.06
CA LEU A 180 19.89 -3.82 13.61
C LEU A 180 19.44 -4.54 14.90
N MET A 181 19.53 -5.85 14.94
CA MET A 181 19.07 -6.69 16.04
C MET A 181 20.23 -7.51 16.61
N SER A 182 20.37 -7.54 17.94
CA SER A 182 21.36 -8.39 18.63
C SER A 182 20.99 -9.88 18.56
N GLU A 183 21.91 -10.75 19.02
CA GLU A 183 21.66 -12.16 19.20
C GLU A 183 20.54 -12.44 20.24
N ASP A 184 20.37 -11.55 21.22
CA ASP A 184 19.30 -11.59 22.24
C ASP A 184 17.98 -10.97 21.73
N GLU A 185 17.87 -10.71 20.42
CA GLU A 185 16.67 -10.17 19.78
C GLU A 185 16.30 -8.74 20.23
N GLN A 186 17.25 -8.00 20.82
CA GLN A 186 17.10 -6.58 21.13
C GLN A 186 17.36 -5.72 19.90
N ILE A 187 16.50 -4.73 19.68
CA ILE A 187 16.71 -3.76 18.60
C ILE A 187 17.72 -2.72 19.06
N LEU A 188 18.89 -2.74 18.43
CA LEU A 188 20.02 -1.88 18.75
C LEU A 188 20.00 -0.56 17.97
N ASP A 189 19.46 -0.59 16.75
CA ASP A 189 19.41 0.58 15.86
C ASP A 189 18.31 0.40 14.82
N GLY A 190 17.90 1.48 14.17
CA GLY A 190 16.93 1.48 13.10
C GLY A 190 17.06 2.67 12.18
N PHE A 191 16.59 2.46 10.95
CA PHE A 191 16.49 3.48 9.92
C PHE A 191 15.10 3.43 9.28
N TYR A 192 14.52 4.59 9.03
CA TYR A 192 13.22 4.71 8.39
C TYR A 192 13.20 5.94 7.47
N ALA A 193 13.08 5.74 6.16
CA ALA A 193 13.04 6.84 5.21
C ALA A 193 12.11 6.57 4.03
N SER A 194 11.65 7.66 3.38
CA SER A 194 10.95 7.59 2.09
C SER A 194 11.89 7.08 1.00
N ASN A 195 11.35 6.27 0.08
CA ASN A 195 12.11 5.77 -1.07
C ASN A 195 12.28 6.83 -2.17
N ASP A 196 11.36 7.77 -2.25
CA ASP A 196 11.30 8.79 -3.32
C ASP A 196 11.51 8.21 -4.75
N GLY A 197 11.16 6.93 -4.93
CA GLY A 197 11.34 6.17 -6.17
C GLY A 197 12.68 5.46 -6.33
N GLU A 198 13.63 5.63 -5.40
CA GLU A 198 14.98 5.09 -5.49
C GLU A 198 15.39 4.23 -4.28
N PRO A 199 14.81 3.04 -4.09
CA PRO A 199 15.03 2.22 -2.90
C PRO A 199 16.50 1.80 -2.71
N LEU A 200 17.27 1.60 -3.79
CA LEU A 200 18.69 1.27 -3.71
C LEU A 200 19.54 2.43 -3.17
N ALA A 201 19.22 3.67 -3.55
CA ALA A 201 19.91 4.85 -3.03
C ALA A 201 19.64 5.04 -1.54
N VAL A 202 18.39 4.82 -1.12
CA VAL A 202 17.99 4.90 0.29
C VAL A 202 18.66 3.79 1.11
N LEU A 203 18.70 2.56 0.57
CA LEU A 203 19.40 1.44 1.21
C LEU A 203 20.90 1.73 1.39
N LYS A 204 21.58 2.18 0.33
CA LYS A 204 22.99 2.55 0.39
C LYS A 204 23.23 3.59 1.50
N ARG A 205 22.42 4.65 1.52
CA ARG A 205 22.49 5.68 2.57
C ARG A 205 22.32 5.08 3.97
N ALA A 206 21.30 4.21 4.16
CA ALA A 206 21.04 3.57 5.44
C ALA A 206 22.23 2.74 5.95
N LEU A 207 22.84 1.95 5.06
CA LEU A 207 24.00 1.12 5.40
C LEU A 207 25.25 1.96 5.72
N VAL A 208 25.46 3.06 4.98
CA VAL A 208 26.58 3.98 5.22
C VAL A 208 26.38 4.73 6.53
N GLU A 209 25.20 5.30 6.80
CA GLU A 209 24.89 5.98 8.05
C GLU A 209 25.04 5.05 9.27
N LEU A 210 24.65 3.77 9.11
CA LEU A 210 24.84 2.77 10.16
C LEU A 210 26.33 2.50 10.41
N ALA A 211 27.12 2.30 9.35
CA ALA A 211 28.56 2.10 9.46
C ALA A 211 29.25 3.26 10.14
N ASP A 212 29.00 4.51 9.67
CA ASP A 212 29.60 5.72 10.21
C ASP A 212 29.28 5.89 11.69
N ARG A 213 28.02 5.67 12.09
CA ARG A 213 27.57 5.80 13.48
C ARG A 213 28.30 4.84 14.41
N TYR A 214 28.48 3.58 14.02
CA TYR A 214 29.16 2.59 14.86
C TYR A 214 30.68 2.78 14.85
N GLU A 215 31.26 3.28 13.75
CA GLU A 215 32.66 3.73 13.73
C GLU A 215 32.88 4.89 14.70
N GLU A 216 31.97 5.88 14.74
CA GLU A 216 32.04 7.00 15.70
C GLU A 216 31.95 6.53 17.15
N PHE A 217 31.16 5.51 17.45
CA PHE A 217 31.10 4.87 18.77
C PHE A 217 32.39 4.07 19.10
N GLY A 218 33.23 3.82 18.10
CA GLY A 218 34.37 2.92 18.24
C GLY A 218 33.96 1.47 18.46
N CYS A 219 32.78 1.08 17.92
CA CYS A 219 32.21 -0.23 18.07
C CYS A 219 32.27 -0.98 16.74
N LYS A 220 32.69 -2.23 16.77
CA LYS A 220 32.73 -3.11 15.60
C LYS A 220 31.44 -3.91 15.49
N LEU A 221 30.80 -3.86 14.33
CA LEU A 221 29.66 -4.70 14.01
C LEU A 221 30.12 -6.00 13.30
N ASN A 222 29.77 -7.13 13.86
CA ASN A 222 29.89 -8.43 13.24
C ASN A 222 28.52 -8.86 12.74
N ILE A 223 28.26 -8.66 11.43
CA ILE A 223 26.98 -9.00 10.82
C ILE A 223 26.91 -10.53 10.66
N LEU A 224 26.05 -11.16 11.44
CA LEU A 224 25.82 -12.59 11.43
C LEU A 224 24.88 -13.07 10.32
N GLY A 225 24.03 -12.19 9.82
CA GLY A 225 23.12 -12.48 8.72
C GLY A 225 22.30 -11.27 8.34
N VAL A 226 21.88 -11.22 7.07
CA VAL A 226 21.08 -10.16 6.48
C VAL A 226 19.83 -10.76 5.83
N GLY A 227 18.67 -10.19 6.16
CA GLY A 227 17.40 -10.60 5.58
C GLY A 227 16.64 -9.45 4.94
N THR A 228 15.90 -9.75 3.87
CA THR A 228 15.13 -8.76 3.13
C THR A 228 13.67 -9.15 2.97
N THR A 229 12.80 -8.16 3.02
CA THR A 229 11.35 -8.32 2.79
C THR A 229 10.77 -7.07 2.14
N GLY A 230 9.50 -7.09 1.82
CA GLY A 230 8.78 -5.99 1.18
C GLY A 230 8.75 -6.10 -0.35
N TYR A 231 8.19 -5.13 -1.01
CA TYR A 231 8.02 -5.10 -2.49
C TYR A 231 9.34 -5.21 -3.27
N GLY A 232 10.43 -4.67 -2.68
CA GLY A 232 11.78 -4.69 -3.25
C GLY A 232 12.65 -5.84 -2.75
N GLU A 233 12.09 -6.84 -2.07
CA GLU A 233 12.86 -7.89 -1.37
C GLU A 233 13.95 -8.54 -2.23
N GLN A 234 13.59 -8.96 -3.45
CA GLN A 234 14.51 -9.66 -4.35
C GLN A 234 15.60 -8.74 -4.93
N LEU A 235 15.20 -7.51 -5.30
CA LEU A 235 16.15 -6.50 -5.77
C LEU A 235 17.20 -6.21 -4.71
N ILE A 236 16.74 -5.95 -3.48
CA ILE A 236 17.61 -5.65 -2.34
C ILE A 236 18.45 -6.89 -1.97
N ALA A 237 17.83 -8.09 -1.94
CA ALA A 237 18.56 -9.33 -1.65
C ALA A 237 19.72 -9.55 -2.63
N LYS A 238 19.49 -9.32 -3.92
CA LYS A 238 20.54 -9.40 -4.94
C LYS A 238 21.59 -8.32 -4.76
N ALA A 239 21.18 -7.09 -4.47
CA ALA A 239 22.06 -5.93 -4.31
C ALA A 239 23.07 -6.10 -3.16
N VAL A 240 22.66 -6.67 -2.04
CA VAL A 240 23.50 -6.81 -0.84
C VAL A 240 23.90 -8.24 -0.54
N HIS A 241 23.57 -9.20 -1.39
CA HIS A 241 23.77 -10.63 -1.16
C HIS A 241 23.17 -11.09 0.17
N ALA A 242 21.88 -10.78 0.39
CA ALA A 242 21.20 -11.16 1.61
C ALA A 242 21.11 -12.70 1.75
N ASP A 243 21.25 -13.18 2.98
CA ASP A 243 21.22 -14.61 3.31
C ASP A 243 19.82 -15.22 3.23
N TYR A 244 18.81 -14.38 3.51
CA TYR A 244 17.42 -14.80 3.54
C TYR A 244 16.49 -13.72 3.01
N HIS A 245 15.46 -14.11 2.30
CA HIS A 245 14.39 -13.20 1.91
C HIS A 245 13.03 -13.91 1.95
N THR A 246 11.99 -13.16 2.23
CA THR A 246 10.62 -13.68 2.22
C THR A 246 9.62 -12.56 2.00
N VAL A 247 8.40 -12.94 1.59
CA VAL A 247 7.31 -12.01 1.39
C VAL A 247 6.94 -11.29 2.70
N GLU A 248 6.56 -10.04 2.60
CA GLU A 248 6.37 -9.16 3.76
C GLU A 248 5.28 -9.64 4.72
N THR A 249 4.24 -10.33 4.23
CA THR A 249 3.18 -10.88 5.11
C THR A 249 3.72 -11.88 6.13
N VAL A 250 4.71 -12.69 5.74
CA VAL A 250 5.38 -13.65 6.64
C VAL A 250 6.22 -12.91 7.68
N ALA A 251 6.98 -11.90 7.25
CA ALA A 251 7.79 -11.10 8.17
C ALA A 251 6.90 -10.34 9.18
N HIS A 252 5.86 -9.67 8.72
CA HIS A 252 4.90 -8.95 9.57
C HIS A 252 4.18 -9.86 10.57
N ALA A 253 3.73 -11.04 10.13
CA ALA A 253 3.10 -12.02 11.03
C ALA A 253 4.08 -12.53 12.08
N ASN A 254 5.33 -12.82 11.68
CA ASN A 254 6.35 -13.31 12.59
C ASN A 254 6.69 -12.29 13.69
N ALA A 255 6.85 -11.01 13.32
CA ALA A 255 7.10 -9.95 14.30
C ALA A 255 5.93 -9.78 15.29
N ALA A 256 4.69 -9.81 14.80
CA ALA A 256 3.51 -9.68 15.65
C ALA A 256 3.36 -10.88 16.62
N GLN A 257 3.62 -12.11 16.15
CA GLN A 257 3.61 -13.31 16.98
C GLN A 257 4.74 -13.35 18.00
N HIS A 258 5.92 -12.82 17.64
CA HIS A 258 7.02 -12.66 18.60
C HIS A 258 6.65 -11.71 19.74
N LEU A 259 6.02 -10.57 19.39
CA LEU A 259 5.53 -9.59 20.38
C LEU A 259 4.37 -10.12 21.21
N CYS A 260 3.45 -10.83 20.59
CA CYS A 260 2.22 -11.34 21.20
C CYS A 260 1.97 -12.77 20.69
N PRO A 261 2.48 -13.81 21.42
CA PRO A 261 2.38 -15.20 20.98
C PRO A 261 0.94 -15.71 20.82
N ASP A 262 0.00 -15.13 21.56
CA ASP A 262 -1.43 -15.45 21.52
C ASP A 262 -2.26 -14.47 20.65
N VAL A 263 -1.60 -13.78 19.71
CA VAL A 263 -2.29 -12.88 18.78
C VAL A 263 -3.33 -13.63 17.97
N SER A 264 -4.53 -13.05 17.87
CA SER A 264 -5.64 -13.61 17.07
C SER A 264 -5.83 -12.89 15.74
N PHE A 265 -5.48 -11.61 15.69
CA PHE A 265 -5.63 -10.80 14.49
C PHE A 265 -4.56 -9.71 14.42
N ILE A 266 -4.01 -9.53 13.22
CA ILE A 266 -2.99 -8.52 12.96
C ILE A 266 -3.54 -7.61 11.86
N LEU A 267 -3.55 -6.31 12.14
CA LEU A 267 -3.89 -5.28 11.16
C LEU A 267 -2.67 -4.42 10.90
N ASP A 268 -2.11 -4.58 9.72
CA ASP A 268 -1.02 -3.75 9.22
C ASP A 268 -1.59 -2.71 8.25
N ILE A 269 -1.33 -1.43 8.51
CA ILE A 269 -1.69 -0.35 7.60
C ILE A 269 -0.43 0.43 7.25
N GLY A 270 0.05 0.19 6.04
CA GLY A 270 1.16 0.89 5.43
C GLY A 270 0.78 2.23 4.82
N GLY A 271 1.69 2.78 4.04
CA GLY A 271 1.45 4.01 3.26
C GLY A 271 0.50 3.81 2.09
N GLN A 272 0.63 2.71 1.36
CA GLN A 272 -0.13 2.44 0.13
C GLN A 272 -0.90 1.12 0.15
N ASP A 273 -0.62 0.27 1.08
CA ASP A 273 -1.21 -1.05 1.21
C ASP A 273 -1.69 -1.30 2.63
N MET A 274 -2.50 -2.32 2.79
CA MET A 274 -2.87 -2.83 4.10
C MET A 274 -3.00 -4.35 4.06
N LYS A 275 -2.75 -4.96 5.20
CA LYS A 275 -2.85 -6.41 5.40
C LYS A 275 -3.66 -6.69 6.66
N ALA A 276 -4.61 -7.59 6.54
CA ALA A 276 -5.32 -8.17 7.67
C ALA A 276 -5.00 -9.66 7.72
N ILE A 277 -4.41 -10.10 8.83
CA ILE A 277 -3.92 -11.47 9.00
C ILE A 277 -4.66 -12.08 10.19
N SER A 278 -5.40 -13.14 9.94
CA SER A 278 -6.04 -13.94 10.99
C SER A 278 -5.10 -15.03 11.46
N VAL A 279 -4.98 -15.18 12.77
CA VAL A 279 -4.12 -16.17 13.41
C VAL A 279 -4.94 -17.01 14.38
N GLN A 280 -4.76 -18.32 14.35
CA GLN A 280 -5.35 -19.25 15.31
C GLN A 280 -4.29 -20.24 15.77
N ASP A 281 -4.11 -20.34 17.07
CA ASP A 281 -3.12 -21.25 17.70
C ASP A 281 -1.70 -21.09 17.12
N GLY A 282 -1.30 -19.84 16.85
CA GLY A 282 -0.01 -19.50 16.27
C GLY A 282 0.11 -19.76 14.76
N ILE A 283 -0.96 -20.22 14.11
CA ILE A 283 -0.99 -20.51 12.67
C ILE A 283 -1.78 -19.41 11.95
N VAL A 284 -1.22 -18.88 10.86
CA VAL A 284 -1.93 -17.94 9.97
C VAL A 284 -3.02 -18.71 9.23
N THR A 285 -4.28 -18.36 9.48
CA THR A 285 -5.45 -19.03 8.89
C THR A 285 -6.09 -18.23 7.75
N GLY A 286 -5.79 -16.95 7.65
CA GLY A 286 -6.32 -16.11 6.57
C GLY A 286 -5.51 -14.83 6.39
N ILE A 287 -5.41 -14.40 5.15
CA ILE A 287 -4.74 -13.14 4.78
C ILE A 287 -5.65 -12.40 3.81
N ILE A 288 -5.92 -11.13 4.10
CA ILE A 288 -6.60 -10.20 3.19
C ILE A 288 -5.63 -9.07 2.90
N LEU A 289 -5.34 -8.87 1.63
CA LEU A 289 -4.44 -7.82 1.14
C LEU A 289 -5.23 -6.76 0.38
N ASN A 290 -4.86 -5.52 0.54
CA ASN A 290 -5.31 -4.42 -0.31
C ASN A 290 -4.11 -3.61 -0.79
N GLU A 291 -3.65 -3.91 -1.99
CA GLU A 291 -2.53 -3.23 -2.66
C GLU A 291 -3.00 -2.27 -3.74
N ALA A 292 -4.29 -2.32 -4.08
CA ALA A 292 -4.84 -1.59 -5.23
C ALA A 292 -5.53 -0.27 -4.87
N CYS A 293 -5.82 -0.03 -3.58
CA CYS A 293 -6.62 1.12 -3.17
C CYS A 293 -6.07 1.80 -1.91
N SER A 294 -5.74 3.07 -2.02
CA SER A 294 -5.26 3.89 -0.90
C SER A 294 -6.34 4.29 0.11
N SER A 295 -7.60 3.97 -0.15
CA SER A 295 -8.69 4.27 0.78
C SER A 295 -8.65 3.32 1.98
N GLY A 296 -7.95 3.64 2.99
CA GLY A 296 -7.66 2.80 4.15
C GLY A 296 -6.16 2.76 4.44
N CYS A 297 -5.35 3.52 3.71
CA CYS A 297 -3.90 3.58 3.85
C CYS A 297 -3.42 4.97 4.26
N GLY A 298 -2.21 5.04 4.79
CA GLY A 298 -1.63 6.26 5.36
C GLY A 298 -1.39 7.39 4.36
N SER A 299 -1.11 7.06 3.08
CA SER A 299 -0.90 8.05 2.02
C SER A 299 -2.11 8.98 1.81
N PHE A 300 -3.29 8.55 2.21
CA PHE A 300 -4.47 9.38 2.17
C PHE A 300 -4.40 10.52 3.19
N ILE A 301 -4.01 10.23 4.44
CA ILE A 301 -3.78 11.26 5.46
C ILE A 301 -2.67 12.19 4.99
N GLU A 302 -1.57 11.64 4.50
CA GLU A 302 -0.41 12.41 4.05
C GLU A 302 -0.78 13.38 2.92
N THR A 303 -1.55 12.93 1.93
CA THR A 303 -2.01 13.76 0.81
C THR A 303 -2.84 14.95 1.31
N TYR A 304 -3.74 14.70 2.26
CA TYR A 304 -4.55 15.75 2.85
C TYR A 304 -3.76 16.68 3.75
N ALA A 305 -2.93 16.15 4.62
CA ALA A 305 -2.05 16.95 5.47
C ALA A 305 -1.21 17.92 4.62
N ARG A 306 -0.61 17.41 3.55
CA ARG A 306 0.18 18.21 2.59
C ARG A 306 -0.67 19.28 1.90
N SER A 307 -1.88 18.96 1.48
CA SER A 307 -2.79 19.93 0.82
C SER A 307 -3.23 21.05 1.74
N LEU A 308 -3.29 20.81 3.04
CA LEU A 308 -3.63 21.78 4.08
C LEU A 308 -2.39 22.45 4.70
N GLY A 309 -1.17 22.09 4.28
CA GLY A 309 0.05 22.61 4.86
C GLY A 309 0.29 22.17 6.30
N ILE A 310 -0.27 21.00 6.71
CA ILE A 310 -0.19 20.47 8.07
C ILE A 310 0.92 19.44 8.15
N PRO A 311 1.90 19.59 9.06
CA PRO A 311 2.90 18.55 9.31
C PRO A 311 2.27 17.26 9.85
N MET A 312 2.77 16.10 9.41
CA MET A 312 2.22 14.79 9.79
C MET A 312 2.20 14.56 11.30
N GLU A 313 3.18 15.08 12.01
CA GLU A 313 3.33 14.96 13.47
C GLU A 313 2.20 15.67 14.23
N LYS A 314 1.58 16.69 13.62
CA LYS A 314 0.49 17.45 14.23
C LYS A 314 -0.90 16.90 13.94
N ILE A 315 -1.02 15.93 13.05
CA ILE A 315 -2.31 15.37 12.61
C ILE A 315 -3.11 14.81 13.78
N ALA A 316 -2.48 14.02 14.65
CA ALA A 316 -3.18 13.39 15.78
C ALA A 316 -3.66 14.45 16.79
N GLU A 317 -2.84 15.46 17.08
CA GLU A 317 -3.20 16.52 18.00
C GLU A 317 -4.38 17.35 17.47
N LEU A 318 -4.32 17.74 16.19
CA LEU A 318 -5.42 18.46 15.54
C LEU A 318 -6.71 17.63 15.56
N ALA A 319 -6.64 16.35 15.17
CA ALA A 319 -7.81 15.47 15.21
C ALA A 319 -8.42 15.35 16.61
N PHE A 320 -7.59 15.34 17.66
CA PHE A 320 -8.05 15.27 19.05
C PHE A 320 -8.72 16.54 19.54
N ASN A 321 -8.45 17.68 18.91
CA ASN A 321 -9.08 18.97 19.22
C ASN A 321 -10.42 19.16 18.48
N ALA A 322 -10.75 18.25 17.55
CA ALA A 322 -12.01 18.30 16.81
C ALA A 322 -13.23 18.20 17.75
N LYS A 323 -14.14 19.16 17.63
CA LYS A 323 -15.38 19.19 18.41
C LYS A 323 -16.51 18.46 17.70
N ASN A 324 -16.48 18.48 16.38
CA ASN A 324 -17.53 17.92 15.55
C ASN A 324 -16.92 17.26 14.28
N PRO A 325 -16.22 16.12 14.42
CA PRO A 325 -15.56 15.42 13.33
C PRO A 325 -16.48 15.19 12.13
N SER A 326 -15.97 15.44 10.93
CA SER A 326 -16.68 15.26 9.67
C SER A 326 -17.10 13.80 9.45
N LYS A 327 -18.33 13.57 8.99
CA LYS A 327 -18.83 12.23 8.66
C LYS A 327 -18.54 11.92 7.19
N LEU A 328 -17.30 11.55 6.89
CA LEU A 328 -16.85 11.27 5.52
C LEU A 328 -17.28 9.89 5.02
N GLY A 329 -17.59 8.96 5.93
CA GLY A 329 -17.99 7.59 5.62
C GLY A 329 -16.92 6.77 4.96
N SER A 330 -17.29 5.57 4.49
CA SER A 330 -16.41 4.65 3.80
C SER A 330 -16.49 4.84 2.28
N ARG A 331 -15.75 5.80 1.74
CA ARG A 331 -15.70 6.08 0.31
C ARG A 331 -14.27 5.96 -0.22
N CYS A 332 -14.13 5.71 -1.52
CA CYS A 332 -12.85 5.81 -2.21
C CYS A 332 -12.29 7.23 -2.06
N THR A 333 -10.97 7.36 -1.99
CA THR A 333 -10.20 8.60 -1.82
C THR A 333 -10.64 9.70 -2.80
N VAL A 334 -10.90 9.34 -4.06
CA VAL A 334 -11.32 10.27 -5.11
C VAL A 334 -12.68 10.90 -4.78
N PHE A 335 -13.65 10.09 -4.35
CA PHE A 335 -14.97 10.59 -3.96
C PHE A 335 -14.94 11.31 -2.61
N MET A 336 -14.02 10.94 -1.73
CA MET A 336 -13.86 11.61 -0.46
C MET A 336 -13.38 13.06 -0.62
N ASN A 337 -12.58 13.36 -1.64
CA ASN A 337 -12.20 14.73 -2.00
C ASN A 337 -13.44 15.64 -2.17
N SER A 338 -14.44 15.16 -2.91
CA SER A 338 -15.68 15.91 -3.10
C SER A 338 -16.44 16.10 -1.78
N SER A 339 -16.46 15.08 -0.92
CA SER A 339 -17.09 15.17 0.40
C SER A 339 -16.38 16.19 1.30
N ILE A 340 -15.05 16.22 1.28
CA ILE A 340 -14.25 17.17 2.05
C ILE A 340 -14.47 18.61 1.58
N ILE A 341 -14.51 18.83 0.26
CA ILE A 341 -14.84 20.16 -0.27
C ILE A 341 -16.23 20.61 0.19
N THR A 342 -17.19 19.69 0.26
CA THR A 342 -18.53 19.98 0.77
C THR A 342 -18.47 20.33 2.25
N GLU A 343 -17.79 19.55 3.07
CA GLU A 343 -17.62 19.81 4.51
C GLU A 343 -16.92 21.17 4.76
N GLN A 344 -15.92 21.52 3.95
CA GLN A 344 -15.28 22.84 4.02
C GLN A 344 -16.24 23.98 3.68
N ARG A 345 -17.08 23.82 2.65
CA ARG A 345 -18.11 24.79 2.29
C ARG A 345 -19.19 24.92 3.37
N ASP A 346 -19.49 23.85 4.07
CA ASP A 346 -20.41 23.80 5.21
C ASP A 346 -19.77 24.36 6.50
N GLY A 347 -18.54 24.89 6.43
CA GLY A 347 -17.88 25.60 7.51
C GLY A 347 -17.18 24.72 8.54
N LYS A 348 -16.93 23.43 8.21
CA LYS A 348 -16.15 22.55 9.06
C LYS A 348 -14.70 23.04 9.16
N GLN A 349 -14.17 22.98 10.37
CA GLN A 349 -12.80 23.36 10.64
C GLN A 349 -11.81 22.27 10.18
N PRO A 350 -10.55 22.60 9.91
CA PRO A 350 -9.53 21.62 9.53
C PRO A 350 -9.42 20.45 10.51
N GLU A 351 -9.54 20.70 11.80
CA GLU A 351 -9.51 19.69 12.87
C GLU A 351 -10.63 18.66 12.70
N ASP A 352 -11.85 19.14 12.42
CA ASP A 352 -13.02 18.28 12.22
C ASP A 352 -12.87 17.39 10.97
N ILE A 353 -12.29 17.94 9.91
CA ILE A 353 -12.03 17.22 8.66
C ILE A 353 -10.97 16.16 8.87
N ILE A 354 -9.84 16.51 9.49
CA ILE A 354 -8.75 15.58 9.79
C ILE A 354 -9.24 14.44 10.70
N ALA A 355 -10.04 14.75 11.70
CA ALA A 355 -10.65 13.73 12.56
C ALA A 355 -11.55 12.77 11.76
N GLY A 356 -12.34 13.32 10.83
CA GLY A 356 -13.17 12.55 9.91
C GLY A 356 -12.34 11.64 8.99
N ILE A 357 -11.21 12.13 8.48
CA ILE A 357 -10.28 11.35 7.65
C ILE A 357 -9.71 10.17 8.45
N CYS A 358 -9.21 10.40 9.67
CA CYS A 358 -8.67 9.33 10.51
C CYS A 358 -9.69 8.21 10.78
N ARG A 359 -10.95 8.57 11.03
CA ARG A 359 -12.04 7.59 11.18
C ARG A 359 -12.36 6.86 9.91
N SER A 360 -12.42 7.58 8.80
CA SER A 360 -12.74 7.04 7.50
C SER A 360 -11.76 5.97 7.03
N ILE A 361 -10.47 6.07 7.40
CA ILE A 361 -9.49 5.02 7.13
C ILE A 361 -9.94 3.71 7.76
N ILE A 362 -10.26 3.72 9.04
CA ILE A 362 -10.67 2.51 9.76
C ILE A 362 -12.02 2.00 9.23
N GLU A 363 -12.99 2.88 8.98
CA GLU A 363 -14.26 2.48 8.37
C GLU A 363 -14.06 1.81 7.00
N ASN A 364 -13.17 2.34 6.14
CA ASN A 364 -12.84 1.74 4.86
C ASN A 364 -12.22 0.35 5.02
N VAL A 365 -11.28 0.21 5.93
CA VAL A 365 -10.65 -1.08 6.24
C VAL A 365 -11.72 -2.13 6.55
N PHE A 366 -12.59 -1.87 7.50
CA PHE A 366 -13.57 -2.85 7.95
C PHE A 366 -14.73 -3.06 6.98
N THR A 367 -15.20 -2.00 6.30
CA THR A 367 -16.39 -2.09 5.43
C THR A 367 -16.09 -2.48 4.00
N LYS A 368 -14.92 -2.08 3.45
CA LYS A 368 -14.59 -2.27 2.02
C LYS A 368 -13.54 -3.35 1.79
N VAL A 369 -12.54 -3.45 2.66
CA VAL A 369 -11.43 -4.37 2.48
C VAL A 369 -11.70 -5.69 3.21
N ILE A 370 -11.74 -5.67 4.52
CA ILE A 370 -11.91 -6.90 5.33
C ILE A 370 -13.34 -7.42 5.24
N ARG A 371 -14.33 -6.50 5.15
CA ARG A 371 -15.77 -6.80 5.06
C ARG A 371 -16.30 -7.64 6.22
N ILE A 372 -15.71 -7.50 7.38
CA ILE A 372 -16.15 -8.16 8.61
C ILE A 372 -17.33 -7.38 9.19
N ARG A 373 -18.45 -8.08 9.42
CA ARG A 373 -19.64 -7.52 10.09
C ARG A 373 -19.66 -7.87 11.58
N ASN A 374 -19.15 -9.04 11.94
CA ASN A 374 -19.06 -9.47 13.32
C ASN A 374 -17.62 -9.26 13.82
N LEU A 375 -17.42 -8.25 14.66
CA LEU A 375 -16.11 -7.89 15.20
C LEU A 375 -15.58 -8.92 16.21
N ASP A 376 -16.43 -9.79 16.76
CA ASP A 376 -15.98 -10.87 17.65
C ASP A 376 -15.02 -11.85 16.94
N THR A 377 -15.08 -11.92 15.59
CA THR A 377 -14.19 -12.74 14.79
C THR A 377 -12.74 -12.27 14.79
N LEU A 378 -12.47 -11.04 15.25
CA LEU A 378 -11.11 -10.55 15.45
C LEU A 378 -10.41 -11.23 16.64
N GLY A 379 -11.18 -11.83 17.53
CA GLY A 379 -10.68 -12.41 18.77
C GLY A 379 -10.32 -11.34 19.80
N LYS A 380 -9.55 -11.74 20.83
CA LYS A 380 -9.27 -10.87 21.97
C LYS A 380 -7.93 -10.16 21.92
N LYS A 381 -6.99 -10.67 21.14
CA LYS A 381 -5.61 -10.16 21.05
C LYS A 381 -5.35 -9.65 19.64
N VAL A 382 -5.54 -8.36 19.48
CA VAL A 382 -5.35 -7.67 18.19
C VAL A 382 -4.07 -6.85 18.22
N VAL A 383 -3.16 -7.13 17.30
CA VAL A 383 -1.96 -6.32 17.08
C VAL A 383 -2.23 -5.37 15.91
N VAL A 384 -1.95 -4.07 16.10
CA VAL A 384 -2.03 -3.06 15.05
C VAL A 384 -0.64 -2.52 14.77
N GLN A 385 -0.24 -2.54 13.50
CA GLN A 385 1.10 -2.19 13.06
C GLN A 385 1.09 -1.46 11.72
N GLY A 386 2.25 -1.11 11.18
CA GLY A 386 2.40 -0.28 10.00
C GLY A 386 2.56 1.20 10.34
N GLY A 387 3.11 1.96 9.39
CA GLY A 387 3.43 3.39 9.59
C GLY A 387 2.23 4.26 9.96
N THR A 388 1.04 3.89 9.51
CA THR A 388 -0.21 4.63 9.77
C THR A 388 -0.60 4.59 11.25
N PHE A 389 -0.27 3.52 11.98
CA PHE A 389 -0.54 3.41 13.41
C PHE A 389 0.45 4.17 14.30
N LYS A 390 1.46 4.84 13.72
CA LYS A 390 2.19 5.91 14.42
C LYS A 390 1.27 7.08 14.78
N ASN A 391 0.16 7.24 14.07
CA ASN A 391 -0.84 8.28 14.33
C ASN A 391 -1.85 7.82 15.40
N ASN A 392 -1.81 8.49 16.56
CA ASN A 392 -2.71 8.21 17.69
C ASN A 392 -4.19 8.43 17.37
N ALA A 393 -4.55 9.31 16.42
CA ALA A 393 -5.94 9.52 16.05
C ALA A 393 -6.50 8.33 15.24
N VAL A 394 -5.67 7.69 14.40
CA VAL A 394 -6.05 6.45 13.71
C VAL A 394 -6.20 5.31 14.72
N LEU A 395 -5.29 5.21 15.68
CA LEU A 395 -5.37 4.21 16.75
C LEU A 395 -6.65 4.39 17.57
N ARG A 396 -6.99 5.62 17.95
CA ARG A 396 -8.22 5.92 18.65
C ARG A 396 -9.47 5.64 17.82
N ALA A 397 -9.42 5.95 16.51
CA ALA A 397 -10.49 5.57 15.59
C ALA A 397 -10.71 4.06 15.54
N PHE A 398 -9.63 3.27 15.59
CA PHE A 398 -9.71 1.82 15.69
C PHE A 398 -10.43 1.38 17.00
N GLU A 399 -10.02 1.91 18.16
CA GLU A 399 -10.69 1.61 19.45
C GLU A 399 -12.17 1.96 19.41
N GLN A 400 -12.52 3.15 18.86
CA GLN A 400 -13.92 3.58 18.79
C GLN A 400 -14.76 2.73 17.83
N HIS A 401 -14.14 2.26 16.73
CA HIS A 401 -14.84 1.45 15.73
C HIS A 401 -15.06 0.01 16.20
N THR A 402 -14.06 -0.59 16.86
CA THR A 402 -14.07 -2.00 17.23
C THR A 402 -14.50 -2.26 18.67
N GLY A 403 -14.39 -1.28 19.55
CA GLY A 403 -14.54 -1.46 20.99
C GLY A 403 -13.40 -2.22 21.66
N LEU A 404 -12.34 -2.57 20.90
CA LEU A 404 -11.18 -3.32 21.39
C LEU A 404 -10.04 -2.36 21.70
N THR A 405 -9.22 -2.73 22.68
CA THR A 405 -7.94 -2.09 22.95
C THR A 405 -6.84 -2.89 22.25
N PRO A 406 -6.28 -2.40 21.13
CA PRO A 406 -5.26 -3.14 20.41
C PRO A 406 -3.89 -3.04 21.08
N ILE A 407 -3.03 -4.01 20.78
CA ILE A 407 -1.60 -3.96 21.10
C ILE A 407 -0.91 -3.23 19.94
N ARG A 408 -0.36 -2.06 20.22
CA ARG A 408 0.50 -1.36 19.28
C ARG A 408 1.94 -1.54 19.71
N PRO A 409 2.82 -2.12 18.84
CA PRO A 409 4.25 -2.20 19.12
C PRO A 409 4.86 -0.81 19.35
N GLU A 410 5.97 -0.75 20.05
CA GLU A 410 6.75 0.48 20.22
C GLU A 410 7.18 1.07 18.85
N ARG A 411 7.46 0.19 17.88
CA ARG A 411 7.93 0.51 16.53
C ARG A 411 6.98 -0.03 15.46
N PRO A 412 5.74 0.46 15.38
CA PRO A 412 4.72 -0.14 14.53
C PRO A 412 5.08 -0.09 13.04
N GLY A 413 5.89 0.89 12.60
CA GLY A 413 6.32 1.04 11.20
C GLY A 413 7.51 0.18 10.80
N GLU A 414 8.15 -0.52 11.74
CA GLU A 414 9.38 -1.30 11.52
C GLU A 414 9.16 -2.81 11.66
N MET A 415 7.92 -3.24 11.85
CA MET A 415 7.59 -4.64 12.11
C MET A 415 8.01 -5.59 10.99
N GLY A 416 7.97 -5.16 9.73
CA GLY A 416 8.49 -5.94 8.61
C GLY A 416 10.00 -6.19 8.74
N ALA A 417 10.77 -5.14 9.05
CA ALA A 417 12.22 -5.25 9.24
C ALA A 417 12.58 -6.07 10.50
N ILE A 418 11.84 -5.93 11.59
CA ILE A 418 12.00 -6.75 12.80
C ILE A 418 11.71 -8.22 12.49
N GLY A 419 10.60 -8.49 11.81
CA GLY A 419 10.19 -9.86 11.49
C GLY A 419 11.18 -10.57 10.57
N ILE A 420 11.72 -9.88 9.58
CA ILE A 420 12.73 -10.48 8.71
C ILE A 420 14.07 -10.68 9.44
N ALA A 421 14.46 -9.80 10.36
CA ALA A 421 15.65 -10.01 11.19
C ALA A 421 15.53 -11.28 12.06
N LEU A 422 14.37 -11.48 12.71
CA LEU A 422 14.06 -12.68 13.48
C LEU A 422 14.09 -13.96 12.64
N LEU A 423 13.51 -13.92 11.45
CA LEU A 423 13.51 -15.06 10.50
C LEU A 423 14.91 -15.35 10.00
N THR A 424 15.70 -14.33 9.70
CA THR A 424 17.09 -14.47 9.28
C THR A 424 17.95 -15.10 10.37
N LYS A 425 17.79 -14.67 11.62
CA LYS A 425 18.47 -15.28 12.75
C LYS A 425 18.21 -16.79 12.79
N ARG A 426 16.93 -17.19 12.79
CA ARG A 426 16.55 -18.62 12.80
C ARG A 426 17.12 -19.38 11.60
N PHE A 427 17.11 -18.79 10.42
CA PHE A 427 17.68 -19.39 9.22
C PHE A 427 19.19 -19.62 9.37
N MET A 428 19.93 -18.60 9.81
CA MET A 428 21.38 -18.64 10.00
C MET A 428 21.80 -19.60 11.12
N GLU A 429 21.06 -19.64 12.23
CA GLU A 429 21.26 -20.60 13.31
C GLU A 429 21.07 -22.05 12.82
N GLY A 430 20.01 -22.29 12.02
CA GLY A 430 19.80 -23.60 11.38
C GLY A 430 20.97 -24.00 10.45
N LYS A 431 21.44 -23.06 9.62
CA LYS A 431 22.60 -23.30 8.75
C LYS A 431 23.89 -23.59 9.52
N ARG A 432 24.14 -22.87 10.62
CA ARG A 432 25.30 -23.10 11.49
C ARG A 432 25.21 -24.38 12.28
N ALA A 433 24.01 -24.85 12.60
CA ALA A 433 23.80 -26.16 13.22
C ALA A 433 24.19 -27.31 12.24
N GLU A 434 23.96 -27.11 10.94
CA GLU A 434 24.36 -28.06 9.88
C GLU A 434 25.85 -27.92 9.54
N ASN A 435 26.36 -26.68 9.49
CA ASN A 435 27.76 -26.36 9.16
C ASN A 435 28.24 -25.21 10.06
N PRO A 436 29.01 -25.46 11.14
CA PRO A 436 29.49 -24.45 12.06
C PRO A 436 30.30 -23.30 11.42
N ASP A 437 30.94 -23.55 10.26
CA ASP A 437 31.73 -22.57 9.52
C ASP A 437 30.89 -21.72 8.56
N TYR A 438 29.55 -21.89 8.55
CA TYR A 438 28.66 -21.15 7.67
C TYR A 438 28.67 -19.64 8.01
N LYS A 439 29.07 -18.85 7.02
CA LYS A 439 29.18 -17.39 7.13
C LYS A 439 28.09 -16.71 6.30
N THR A 440 27.78 -15.46 6.66
CA THR A 440 26.90 -14.61 5.86
C THR A 440 27.49 -14.35 4.47
N SER A 441 26.62 -14.30 3.48
CA SER A 441 26.95 -13.89 2.10
C SER A 441 26.94 -12.37 1.90
N PHE A 442 26.52 -11.62 2.90
CA PHE A 442 26.40 -10.16 2.84
C PHE A 442 27.69 -9.49 2.37
N ILE A 443 27.57 -8.51 1.46
CA ILE A 443 28.70 -7.80 0.87
C ILE A 443 29.58 -7.06 1.89
N GLY A 444 29.08 -6.79 3.12
CA GLY A 444 29.73 -6.03 4.16
C GLY A 444 29.42 -4.51 4.10
N LEU A 445 29.50 -3.86 5.26
CA LEU A 445 29.22 -2.42 5.38
C LEU A 445 30.24 -1.57 4.62
N ASP A 446 31.51 -1.98 4.58
CA ASP A 446 32.55 -1.28 3.83
C ASP A 446 32.31 -1.30 2.32
N ALA A 447 31.85 -2.43 1.78
CA ALA A 447 31.50 -2.55 0.38
C ALA A 447 30.27 -1.71 0.03
N ALA A 448 29.35 -1.52 0.96
CA ALA A 448 28.18 -0.69 0.76
C ALA A 448 28.53 0.80 0.46
N ARG A 449 29.67 1.30 0.96
CA ARG A 449 30.16 2.65 0.65
C ARG A 449 30.44 2.85 -0.84
N ASN A 450 30.99 1.82 -1.49
CA ASN A 450 31.40 1.82 -2.90
C ASN A 450 30.35 1.17 -3.82
N PHE A 451 29.25 0.68 -3.25
CA PHE A 451 28.18 0.05 -3.99
C PHE A 451 27.58 1.00 -5.04
N SER A 452 27.44 0.53 -6.26
CA SER A 452 26.80 1.25 -7.36
C SER A 452 26.02 0.31 -8.27
N TRP A 453 25.11 0.88 -9.07
CA TRP A 453 24.28 0.12 -10.00
C TRP A 453 24.01 0.94 -11.26
N ASP A 454 23.71 0.25 -12.34
CA ASP A 454 23.27 0.82 -13.62
C ASP A 454 21.91 0.25 -14.00
N ASN A 455 20.98 1.11 -14.39
CA ASN A 455 19.63 0.73 -14.79
C ASN A 455 19.49 0.82 -16.31
N LYS A 456 19.15 -0.29 -16.97
CA LYS A 456 18.83 -0.35 -18.40
C LYS A 456 17.33 -0.62 -18.59
N PRO A 457 16.49 0.42 -18.61
CA PRO A 457 15.05 0.28 -18.85
C PRO A 457 14.77 -0.05 -20.32
N GLY A 458 13.54 -0.50 -20.61
CA GLY A 458 13.05 -0.70 -21.97
C GLY A 458 13.64 -1.90 -22.72
N GLN A 459 14.33 -2.81 -22.02
CA GLN A 459 14.88 -4.02 -22.63
C GLN A 459 13.76 -5.01 -22.97
N ILE A 460 13.55 -5.26 -24.26
CA ILE A 460 12.50 -6.17 -24.72
C ILE A 460 12.92 -7.63 -24.54
N CYS A 461 12.12 -8.40 -23.83
CA CYS A 461 12.28 -9.84 -23.71
C CYS A 461 11.95 -10.54 -25.04
N GLN A 462 12.85 -11.38 -25.55
CA GLN A 462 12.71 -12.06 -26.85
C GLN A 462 12.34 -13.53 -26.75
N TYR A 463 12.06 -14.05 -25.54
CA TYR A 463 11.86 -15.48 -25.33
C TYR A 463 10.43 -15.98 -25.56
N CYS A 464 9.48 -15.11 -25.85
CA CYS A 464 8.10 -15.46 -26.27
C CYS A 464 7.39 -14.28 -26.92
N THR A 465 6.19 -14.52 -27.45
CA THR A 465 5.37 -13.53 -28.17
C THR A 465 4.86 -12.35 -27.32
N ASN A 466 4.99 -12.42 -25.98
CA ASN A 466 4.55 -11.32 -25.11
C ASN A 466 5.48 -10.11 -25.16
N HIS A 467 6.73 -10.27 -25.60
CA HIS A 467 7.70 -9.18 -25.72
C HIS A 467 7.69 -8.18 -24.55
N CYS A 468 7.74 -8.69 -23.29
CA CYS A 468 7.68 -7.86 -22.10
C CYS A 468 8.81 -6.82 -22.11
N SER A 469 8.47 -5.56 -21.83
CA SER A 469 9.45 -4.53 -21.52
C SER A 469 9.94 -4.75 -20.10
N ARG A 470 11.25 -4.84 -19.91
CA ARG A 470 11.91 -5.11 -18.62
C ARG A 470 13.02 -4.11 -18.37
N THR A 471 13.37 -3.93 -17.13
CA THR A 471 14.56 -3.18 -16.70
C THR A 471 15.59 -4.16 -16.17
N ILE A 472 16.82 -4.05 -16.64
CA ILE A 472 17.95 -4.81 -16.14
C ILE A 472 18.77 -3.89 -15.25
N VAL A 473 18.89 -4.25 -13.99
CA VAL A 473 19.72 -3.57 -13.00
C VAL A 473 21.02 -4.35 -12.88
N THR A 474 22.14 -3.74 -13.18
CA THR A 474 23.47 -4.35 -13.05
C THR A 474 24.19 -3.69 -11.88
N PHE A 475 24.69 -4.52 -10.95
CA PHE A 475 25.41 -4.05 -9.77
C PHE A 475 26.93 -3.98 -10.03
N SER A 476 27.64 -3.22 -9.19
CA SER A 476 29.09 -3.02 -9.31
C SER A 476 29.94 -4.29 -9.21
N ASP A 477 29.40 -5.37 -8.64
CA ASP A 477 30.04 -6.69 -8.56
C ASP A 477 29.81 -7.55 -9.82
N GLY A 478 29.07 -7.03 -10.82
CA GLY A 478 28.74 -7.73 -12.05
C GLY A 478 27.48 -8.60 -11.98
N THR A 479 26.85 -8.74 -10.82
CA THR A 479 25.56 -9.41 -10.71
C THR A 479 24.44 -8.56 -11.27
N SER A 480 23.31 -9.15 -11.63
CA SER A 480 22.18 -8.43 -12.20
C SER A 480 20.84 -8.90 -11.63
N TYR A 481 19.87 -7.98 -11.66
CA TYR A 481 18.47 -8.23 -11.35
C TYR A 481 17.58 -7.73 -12.48
N VAL A 482 16.54 -8.49 -12.83
CA VAL A 482 15.61 -8.13 -13.89
C VAL A 482 14.24 -7.90 -13.28
N THR A 483 13.62 -6.77 -13.64
CA THR A 483 12.25 -6.43 -13.23
C THR A 483 11.39 -6.08 -14.44
N GLY A 484 10.05 -6.16 -14.27
CA GLY A 484 9.09 -5.96 -15.36
C GLY A 484 8.85 -7.22 -16.22
N ASN A 485 9.60 -8.31 -15.98
CA ASN A 485 9.33 -9.61 -16.57
C ASN A 485 8.02 -10.21 -16.01
N ARG A 486 7.33 -11.00 -16.84
CA ARG A 486 6.07 -11.67 -16.46
C ARG A 486 6.23 -13.17 -16.22
N CYS A 487 7.44 -13.69 -16.33
CA CYS A 487 7.77 -15.08 -16.07
C CYS A 487 9.28 -15.24 -15.95
N GLU A 488 9.74 -16.37 -15.41
CA GLU A 488 11.16 -16.70 -15.19
C GLU A 488 12.03 -16.59 -16.46
N ARG A 489 11.47 -16.85 -17.66
CA ARG A 489 12.21 -16.64 -18.94
C ARG A 489 12.70 -15.20 -19.10
N GLY A 490 11.93 -14.25 -18.56
CA GLY A 490 12.29 -12.84 -18.60
C GLY A 490 13.50 -12.47 -17.75
N GLU A 491 13.95 -13.30 -16.86
CA GLU A 491 15.17 -13.12 -16.05
C GLU A 491 16.45 -13.44 -16.82
N VAL A 492 16.33 -14.21 -17.89
CA VAL A 492 17.47 -14.54 -18.74
C VAL A 492 17.92 -13.31 -19.51
N THR A 493 19.16 -12.88 -19.35
CA THR A 493 19.75 -11.68 -19.99
C THR A 493 20.72 -12.02 -21.12
N ALA A 494 21.10 -13.29 -21.27
CA ALA A 494 22.02 -13.76 -22.30
C ALA A 494 21.42 -13.70 -23.72
N ASP A 495 22.26 -13.91 -24.76
CA ASP A 495 21.80 -13.89 -26.14
C ASP A 495 20.79 -15.04 -26.41
N PRO A 496 19.58 -14.73 -26.91
CA PRO A 496 18.58 -15.75 -27.26
C PRO A 496 19.06 -16.78 -28.31
N ASN A 497 20.07 -16.44 -29.10
CA ASN A 497 20.59 -17.31 -30.15
C ASN A 497 21.66 -18.29 -29.63
N ASP A 498 22.22 -18.03 -28.46
CA ASP A 498 23.24 -18.90 -27.86
C ASP A 498 22.65 -20.28 -27.51
N PRO A 499 23.34 -21.37 -27.84
CA PRO A 499 22.89 -22.75 -27.56
C PRO A 499 22.60 -23.03 -26.10
N GLU A 500 23.41 -22.53 -25.17
CA GLU A 500 23.23 -22.75 -23.72
C GLU A 500 22.01 -21.96 -23.20
N THR A 501 21.84 -20.76 -23.71
CA THR A 501 20.64 -19.94 -23.42
C THR A 501 19.36 -20.64 -23.89
N LYS A 502 19.37 -21.23 -25.08
CA LYS A 502 18.22 -22.02 -25.58
C LYS A 502 17.92 -23.24 -24.70
N LYS A 503 18.94 -23.94 -24.21
CA LYS A 503 18.76 -25.06 -23.28
C LYS A 503 18.14 -24.58 -21.96
N LEU A 504 18.67 -23.51 -21.39
CA LEU A 504 18.16 -22.91 -20.15
C LEU A 504 16.68 -22.50 -20.29
N VAL A 505 16.34 -21.79 -21.35
CA VAL A 505 14.95 -21.38 -21.62
C VAL A 505 14.02 -22.58 -21.84
N ALA A 506 14.52 -23.65 -22.49
CA ALA A 506 13.75 -24.88 -22.65
C ALA A 506 13.51 -25.61 -21.31
N GLU A 507 14.47 -25.55 -20.40
CA GLU A 507 14.32 -26.09 -19.04
C GLU A 507 13.29 -25.29 -18.23
N ILE A 508 13.39 -23.96 -18.26
CA ILE A 508 12.42 -23.07 -17.62
C ILE A 508 11.01 -23.35 -18.15
N ASN A 509 10.87 -23.50 -19.49
CA ASN A 509 9.57 -23.84 -20.09
C ASN A 509 9.02 -25.18 -19.57
N ARG A 510 9.87 -26.18 -19.42
CA ARG A 510 9.45 -27.48 -18.85
C ARG A 510 8.96 -27.33 -17.41
N LYS A 511 9.66 -26.57 -16.59
CA LYS A 511 9.26 -26.31 -15.20
C LYS A 511 7.94 -25.54 -15.14
N MET A 512 7.75 -24.52 -15.97
CA MET A 512 6.52 -23.71 -16.02
C MET A 512 5.29 -24.51 -16.52
N LEU A 513 5.50 -25.52 -17.38
CA LEU A 513 4.44 -26.36 -17.91
C LEU A 513 4.19 -27.62 -17.06
N ALA A 514 5.08 -27.92 -16.12
CA ALA A 514 4.88 -29.01 -15.19
C ALA A 514 3.71 -28.70 -14.27
N VAL A 515 2.56 -29.35 -14.49
CA VAL A 515 1.42 -29.28 -13.57
C VAL A 515 1.84 -30.02 -12.29
N PRO A 516 1.73 -29.38 -11.11
CA PRO A 516 2.00 -30.07 -9.86
C PRO A 516 1.16 -31.33 -9.75
N ASP A 517 1.75 -32.45 -9.35
CA ASP A 517 1.04 -33.74 -9.22
C ASP A 517 -0.16 -33.70 -8.25
N MET A 518 -0.27 -32.62 -7.47
CA MET A 518 -1.42 -32.35 -6.58
C MET A 518 -2.70 -31.94 -7.32
N ILE A 519 -2.68 -31.71 -8.64
CA ILE A 519 -3.87 -31.31 -9.44
C ILE A 519 -4.30 -32.46 -10.38
N LYS A 520 -3.56 -33.56 -10.42
CA LYS A 520 -3.99 -34.79 -11.05
C LYS A 520 -4.76 -35.66 -10.05
#